data_abe4d062f4759fad5e60e18f0c53c215
#
_entry.id   abe4d062f4759fad5e60e18f0c53c215
#
_cell.length_a   1.000
_cell.length_b   1.000
_cell.length_c   1.000
_cell.angle_alpha   90.00
_cell.angle_beta   90.00
_cell.angle_gamma   90.00
#
_symmetry.space_group_name_H-M   'P 1'
#
loop_
_entity.id
_entity.type
_entity.pdbx_description
1 polymer ?
#
loop_
_entity_poly.entity_id
_entity_poly.type
_entity_poly.pdbx_seq_one_letter_code
_entity_poly.pdbx_strand_id
1 'polypeptide(L)'
;MVAQAATLARTPPRPADDAPHLLLVDDDRRIRDLLSRFLAGEGYRVTTAMSAKDARAKLLGLHFDLLILDVMMPGETGFDLARFIRTSSSVPIIMLTARHEAESRIEGLQIGADDYVAKPFEPRELSLRIGNILKRTAPPPVETLEQIAFGPYVYHLERGDLRQGEDAIRLTDRERDMLRVLAIARGETVPRSALTGDGTVNERAVDVQINRLRRKIERDPANPLFLQAVRGIGYRLVASP
;
A
#
# COMPACT_ATOMS: atom_id res chain seq x y z
N MET A 1 34.37 -26.19 -36.32
CA MET A 1 34.31 -24.79 -35.83
C MET A 1 32.91 -24.56 -35.25
N VAL A 2 32.76 -24.66 -33.94
CA VAL A 2 31.50 -24.43 -33.26
C VAL A 2 31.69 -23.15 -32.44
N ALA A 3 30.98 -22.10 -32.86
CA ALA A 3 31.01 -20.82 -32.19
C ALA A 3 30.17 -20.92 -30.90
N GLN A 4 30.84 -20.88 -29.74
CA GLN A 4 30.20 -20.66 -28.45
C GLN A 4 29.69 -19.20 -28.39
N ALA A 5 28.38 -19.05 -28.48
CA ALA A 5 27.73 -17.78 -28.17
C ALA A 5 27.84 -17.54 -26.66
N ALA A 6 28.71 -16.64 -26.25
CA ALA A 6 28.78 -16.13 -24.89
C ALA A 6 27.47 -15.38 -24.59
N THR A 7 26.65 -16.00 -23.77
CA THR A 7 25.46 -15.33 -23.20
C THR A 7 25.95 -14.21 -22.29
N LEU A 8 25.95 -13.00 -22.79
CA LEU A 8 26.16 -11.78 -22.00
C LEU A 8 25.12 -11.78 -20.86
N ALA A 9 25.58 -11.94 -19.64
CA ALA A 9 24.79 -11.81 -18.44
C ALA A 9 24.18 -10.38 -18.43
N ARG A 10 22.90 -10.26 -18.80
CA ARG A 10 22.16 -9.01 -18.70
C ARG A 10 22.10 -8.64 -17.22
N THR A 11 22.71 -7.53 -16.86
CA THR A 11 22.51 -6.92 -15.55
C THR A 11 20.99 -6.77 -15.35
N PRO A 12 20.42 -7.29 -14.24
CA PRO A 12 19.00 -7.16 -14.00
C PRO A 12 18.61 -5.66 -14.01
N PRO A 13 17.46 -5.30 -14.55
CA PRO A 13 16.99 -3.92 -14.54
C PRO A 13 16.96 -3.41 -13.10
N ARG A 14 17.40 -2.18 -12.89
CA ARG A 14 17.34 -1.54 -11.56
C ARG A 14 15.87 -1.46 -11.16
N PRO A 15 15.48 -1.94 -9.95
CA PRO A 15 14.13 -1.80 -9.46
C PRO A 15 13.69 -0.34 -9.45
N ALA A 16 12.41 -0.08 -9.69
CA ALA A 16 11.83 1.26 -9.60
C ALA A 16 12.02 1.84 -8.20
N ASP A 17 12.06 3.17 -8.08
CA ASP A 17 12.32 3.82 -6.78
C ASP A 17 11.17 3.58 -5.77
N ASP A 18 9.97 3.29 -6.24
CA ASP A 18 8.77 2.92 -5.49
C ASP A 18 8.59 1.39 -5.29
N ALA A 19 9.52 0.57 -5.81
CA ALA A 19 9.47 -0.87 -5.64
C ALA A 19 9.60 -1.26 -4.15
N PRO A 20 8.90 -2.33 -3.70
CA PRO A 20 8.97 -2.80 -2.32
C PRO A 20 10.42 -3.08 -1.88
N HIS A 21 10.77 -2.58 -0.70
CA HIS A 21 12.11 -2.65 -0.14
C HIS A 21 12.22 -3.78 0.88
N LEU A 22 13.04 -4.77 0.60
CA LEU A 22 13.27 -5.94 1.44
C LEU A 22 14.58 -5.82 2.22
N LEU A 23 14.57 -6.25 3.49
CA LEU A 23 15.79 -6.47 4.26
C LEU A 23 16.04 -7.98 4.36
N LEU A 24 17.15 -8.45 3.82
CA LEU A 24 17.60 -9.84 3.89
C LEU A 24 18.73 -9.97 4.93
N VAL A 25 18.49 -10.73 5.97
CA VAL A 25 19.46 -10.95 7.08
C VAL A 25 19.84 -12.43 7.13
N ASP A 26 21.09 -12.74 6.86
CA ASP A 26 21.65 -14.08 6.87
C ASP A 26 23.18 -13.94 7.06
N ASP A 27 23.83 -14.78 7.84
CA ASP A 27 25.29 -14.70 8.05
C ASP A 27 26.09 -15.29 6.86
N ASP A 28 25.48 -16.19 6.06
CA ASP A 28 26.11 -16.73 4.86
C ASP A 28 26.08 -15.73 3.70
N ARG A 29 27.25 -15.23 3.34
CA ARG A 29 27.44 -14.31 2.22
C ARG A 29 26.92 -14.86 0.89
N ARG A 30 27.06 -16.16 0.66
CA ARG A 30 26.65 -16.79 -0.60
C ARG A 30 25.14 -16.76 -0.76
N ILE A 31 24.43 -17.03 0.34
CA ILE A 31 22.95 -16.96 0.38
C ILE A 31 22.52 -15.52 0.14
N ARG A 32 23.12 -14.54 0.85
CA ARG A 32 22.80 -13.13 0.64
C ARG A 32 23.04 -12.69 -0.81
N ASP A 33 24.18 -13.03 -1.39
CA ASP A 33 24.53 -12.64 -2.77
C ASP A 33 23.61 -13.31 -3.81
N LEU A 34 23.20 -14.57 -3.58
CA LEU A 34 22.27 -15.27 -4.45
C LEU A 34 20.87 -14.68 -4.39
N LEU A 35 20.32 -14.58 -3.18
CA LEU A 35 18.95 -14.12 -2.97
C LEU A 35 18.78 -12.64 -3.33
N SER A 36 19.75 -11.78 -3.00
CA SER A 36 19.65 -10.35 -3.36
C SER A 36 19.60 -10.15 -4.87
N ARG A 37 20.43 -10.88 -5.63
CA ARG A 37 20.39 -10.82 -7.10
C ARG A 37 19.11 -11.37 -7.68
N PHE A 38 18.64 -12.51 -7.16
CA PHE A 38 17.39 -13.11 -7.61
C PHE A 38 16.20 -12.19 -7.36
N LEU A 39 16.03 -11.70 -6.12
CA LEU A 39 14.93 -10.83 -5.74
C LEU A 39 14.99 -9.47 -6.44
N ALA A 40 16.19 -8.92 -6.68
CA ALA A 40 16.32 -7.72 -7.50
C ALA A 40 15.86 -7.96 -8.94
N GLY A 41 16.12 -9.15 -9.50
CA GLY A 41 15.61 -9.57 -10.81
C GLY A 41 14.09 -9.71 -10.86
N GLU A 42 13.45 -10.03 -9.72
CA GLU A 42 11.99 -10.07 -9.56
C GLU A 42 11.37 -8.69 -9.31
N GLY A 43 12.17 -7.60 -9.31
CA GLY A 43 11.72 -6.23 -9.19
C GLY A 43 11.71 -5.66 -7.77
N TYR A 44 12.27 -6.35 -6.78
CA TYR A 44 12.38 -5.84 -5.40
C TYR A 44 13.65 -5.01 -5.19
N ARG A 45 13.57 -3.98 -4.36
CA ARG A 45 14.75 -3.33 -3.77
C ARG A 45 15.22 -4.19 -2.61
N VAL A 46 16.50 -4.55 -2.58
CA VAL A 46 17.03 -5.47 -1.57
C VAL A 46 18.22 -4.84 -0.85
N THR A 47 18.12 -4.70 0.45
CA THR A 47 19.22 -4.39 1.36
C THR A 47 19.58 -5.67 2.12
N THR A 48 20.88 -5.99 2.22
CA THR A 48 21.34 -7.17 2.95
C THR A 48 21.97 -6.79 4.27
N ALA A 49 21.88 -7.64 5.29
CA ALA A 49 22.60 -7.53 6.55
C ALA A 49 23.25 -8.87 6.90
N MET A 50 24.46 -8.82 7.48
CA MET A 50 25.21 -10.02 7.81
C MET A 50 25.02 -10.49 9.26
N SER A 51 24.26 -9.77 10.06
CA SER A 51 23.98 -10.07 11.47
C SER A 51 22.79 -9.26 11.97
N ALA A 52 22.24 -9.64 13.13
CA ALA A 52 21.21 -8.88 13.80
C ALA A 52 21.65 -7.45 14.13
N LYS A 53 22.89 -7.25 14.56
CA LYS A 53 23.48 -5.91 14.82
C LYS A 53 23.49 -5.04 13.57
N ASP A 54 23.90 -5.59 12.42
CA ASP A 54 23.92 -4.88 11.13
C ASP A 54 22.48 -4.54 10.68
N ALA A 55 21.56 -5.50 10.86
CA ALA A 55 20.15 -5.28 10.55
C ALA A 55 19.54 -4.12 11.37
N ARG A 56 19.80 -4.07 12.69
CA ARG A 56 19.34 -2.98 13.56
C ARG A 56 19.87 -1.61 13.11
N ALA A 57 21.13 -1.52 12.72
CA ALA A 57 21.71 -0.27 12.22
C ALA A 57 20.98 0.23 10.95
N LYS A 58 20.61 -0.69 10.04
CA LYS A 58 19.87 -0.37 8.82
C LYS A 58 18.42 0.02 9.09
N LEU A 59 17.77 -0.64 10.06
CA LEU A 59 16.40 -0.32 10.48
C LEU A 59 16.26 1.09 11.07
N LEU A 60 17.34 1.69 11.61
CA LEU A 60 17.32 3.06 12.10
C LEU A 60 17.23 4.12 10.99
N GLY A 61 17.74 3.83 9.81
CA GLY A 61 17.85 4.81 8.73
C GLY A 61 17.06 4.48 7.46
N LEU A 62 16.50 3.28 7.36
CA LEU A 62 15.80 2.80 6.17
C LEU A 62 14.44 2.20 6.53
N HIS A 63 13.48 2.41 5.65
CA HIS A 63 12.17 1.78 5.73
C HIS A 63 12.17 0.51 4.88
N PHE A 64 11.57 -0.55 5.41
CA PHE A 64 11.42 -1.84 4.72
C PHE A 64 9.97 -2.28 4.74
N ASP A 65 9.54 -2.87 3.62
CA ASP A 65 8.19 -3.39 3.44
C ASP A 65 8.06 -4.85 3.91
N LEU A 66 9.19 -5.59 3.97
CA LEU A 66 9.26 -6.96 4.47
C LEU A 66 10.69 -7.32 4.87
N LEU A 67 10.81 -8.13 5.92
CA LEU A 67 12.09 -8.65 6.42
C LEU A 67 12.19 -10.16 6.16
N ILE A 68 13.37 -10.62 5.77
CA ILE A 68 13.71 -12.03 5.60
C ILE A 68 14.86 -12.31 6.56
N LEU A 69 14.62 -13.13 7.58
CA LEU A 69 15.57 -13.34 8.67
C LEU A 69 15.98 -14.81 8.73
N ASP A 70 17.28 -15.08 8.67
CA ASP A 70 17.78 -16.40 9.05
C ASP A 70 17.64 -16.60 10.55
N VAL A 71 17.10 -17.75 10.93
CA VAL A 71 16.98 -18.13 12.35
C VAL A 71 18.36 -18.37 12.96
N MET A 72 19.23 -19.07 12.25
CA MET A 72 20.52 -19.56 12.76
C MET A 72 21.65 -18.60 12.43
N MET A 73 21.79 -17.53 13.21
CA MET A 73 22.90 -16.61 13.07
C MET A 73 23.82 -16.65 14.29
N PRO A 74 25.14 -16.45 14.14
CA PRO A 74 26.09 -16.39 15.28
C PRO A 74 25.75 -15.23 16.23
N GLY A 75 25.70 -15.52 17.50
CA GLY A 75 25.45 -14.55 18.57
C GLY A 75 23.96 -14.33 18.79
N GLU A 76 23.37 -13.31 18.18
CA GLU A 76 21.94 -13.00 18.27
C GLU A 76 21.17 -13.74 17.15
N THR A 77 20.17 -14.54 17.55
CA THR A 77 19.37 -15.33 16.60
C THR A 77 18.38 -14.46 15.81
N GLY A 78 17.88 -15.00 14.69
CA GLY A 78 16.79 -14.34 13.95
C GLY A 78 15.52 -14.18 14.78
N PHE A 79 15.25 -15.08 15.72
CA PHE A 79 14.13 -14.95 16.65
C PHE A 79 14.30 -13.78 17.63
N ASP A 80 15.51 -13.57 18.16
CA ASP A 80 15.77 -12.44 19.05
C ASP A 80 15.63 -11.11 18.31
N LEU A 81 16.11 -11.05 17.08
CA LEU A 81 15.94 -9.90 16.20
C LEU A 81 14.44 -9.64 15.91
N ALA A 82 13.68 -10.69 15.60
CA ALA A 82 12.24 -10.57 15.32
C ALA A 82 11.47 -10.06 16.55
N ARG A 83 11.75 -10.60 17.76
CA ARG A 83 11.18 -10.10 19.02
C ARG A 83 11.46 -8.61 19.21
N PHE A 84 12.71 -8.21 19.02
CA PHE A 84 13.08 -6.80 19.11
C PHE A 84 12.29 -5.93 18.13
N ILE A 85 12.17 -6.34 16.85
CA ILE A 85 11.44 -5.59 15.85
C ILE A 85 9.95 -5.48 16.23
N ARG A 86 9.34 -6.54 16.75
CA ARG A 86 7.93 -6.55 17.16
C ARG A 86 7.61 -5.62 18.33
N THR A 87 8.61 -5.15 19.08
CA THR A 87 8.37 -4.13 20.13
C THR A 87 7.95 -2.77 19.57
N SER A 88 8.26 -2.48 18.31
CA SER A 88 8.06 -1.15 17.71
C SER A 88 7.52 -1.16 16.27
N SER A 89 7.41 -2.33 15.63
CA SER A 89 7.02 -2.43 14.22
C SER A 89 6.19 -3.68 13.94
N SER A 90 5.19 -3.52 13.09
CA SER A 90 4.37 -4.59 12.52
C SER A 90 4.83 -5.01 11.11
N VAL A 91 6.02 -4.59 10.67
CA VAL A 91 6.58 -4.96 9.36
C VAL A 91 6.57 -6.48 9.19
N PRO A 92 6.11 -7.01 8.04
CA PRO A 92 6.07 -8.45 7.81
C PRO A 92 7.45 -9.11 7.92
N ILE A 93 7.49 -10.31 8.52
CA ILE A 93 8.72 -11.08 8.71
C ILE A 93 8.54 -12.49 8.16
N ILE A 94 9.45 -12.91 7.27
CA ILE A 94 9.63 -14.31 6.86
C ILE A 94 10.87 -14.83 7.56
N MET A 95 10.73 -15.99 8.24
CA MET A 95 11.84 -16.66 8.89
C MET A 95 12.39 -17.77 7.97
N LEU A 96 13.72 -17.79 7.75
CA LEU A 96 14.42 -18.90 7.09
C LEU A 96 14.93 -19.85 8.17
N THR A 97 14.53 -21.12 8.15
CA THR A 97 14.83 -22.06 9.24
C THR A 97 15.38 -23.38 8.69
N ALA A 98 16.19 -24.10 9.46
CA ALA A 98 16.58 -25.45 9.13
C ALA A 98 15.40 -26.41 9.30
N ARG A 99 15.28 -27.43 8.45
CA ARG A 99 14.12 -28.34 8.28
C ARG A 99 13.73 -29.15 9.52
N HIS A 100 14.57 -29.21 10.57
CA HIS A 100 14.42 -30.16 11.67
C HIS A 100 13.88 -29.58 13.01
N GLU A 101 13.49 -28.30 13.04
CA GLU A 101 13.05 -27.67 14.30
C GLU A 101 11.54 -27.46 14.32
N ALA A 102 10.77 -28.54 14.65
CA ALA A 102 9.35 -28.40 14.99
C ALA A 102 9.15 -27.44 16.18
N GLU A 103 10.09 -27.40 17.11
CA GLU A 103 10.11 -26.49 18.25
C GLU A 103 10.29 -25.05 17.80
N SER A 104 11.17 -24.77 16.85
CA SER A 104 11.38 -23.43 16.27
C SER A 104 10.13 -22.87 15.57
N ARG A 105 9.26 -23.73 15.02
CA ARG A 105 7.99 -23.29 14.42
C ARG A 105 6.99 -22.83 15.47
N ILE A 106 6.96 -23.49 16.63
CA ILE A 106 6.09 -23.11 17.76
C ILE A 106 6.57 -21.80 18.37
N GLU A 107 7.86 -21.67 18.61
CA GLU A 107 8.48 -20.44 19.12
C GLU A 107 8.26 -19.27 18.17
N GLY A 108 8.41 -19.51 16.89
CA GLY A 108 8.22 -18.50 15.87
C GLY A 108 6.77 -18.04 15.72
N LEU A 109 5.77 -18.93 15.86
CA LEU A 109 4.36 -18.57 15.89
C LEU A 109 4.03 -17.64 17.09
N GLN A 110 4.71 -17.83 18.24
CA GLN A 110 4.59 -16.96 19.41
C GLN A 110 5.19 -15.58 19.20
N ILE A 111 6.22 -15.46 18.34
CA ILE A 111 6.88 -14.19 18.01
C ILE A 111 6.09 -13.36 17.00
N GLY A 112 5.13 -13.98 16.32
CA GLY A 112 4.30 -13.28 15.31
C GLY A 112 5.02 -13.06 13.98
N ALA A 113 5.85 -14.02 13.53
CA ALA A 113 6.33 -14.04 12.15
C ALA A 113 5.19 -14.40 11.20
N ASP A 114 5.22 -13.81 10.00
CA ASP A 114 4.14 -13.92 9.01
C ASP A 114 4.24 -15.19 8.17
N ASP A 115 5.45 -15.74 8.00
CA ASP A 115 5.69 -17.01 7.30
C ASP A 115 7.04 -17.64 7.69
N TYR A 116 7.18 -18.93 7.36
CA TYR A 116 8.39 -19.75 7.59
C TYR A 116 8.76 -20.49 6.32
N VAL A 117 10.05 -20.42 5.96
CA VAL A 117 10.61 -21.12 4.81
C VAL A 117 11.74 -22.04 5.28
N ALA A 118 11.57 -23.35 5.09
CA ALA A 118 12.58 -24.33 5.48
C ALA A 118 13.75 -24.37 4.49
N LYS A 119 14.99 -24.31 4.97
CA LYS A 119 16.22 -24.55 4.19
C LYS A 119 16.42 -26.08 3.99
N PRO A 120 16.78 -26.57 2.78
CA PRO A 120 16.97 -25.82 1.53
C PRO A 120 15.62 -25.47 0.85
N PHE A 121 15.55 -24.32 0.20
CA PHE A 121 14.37 -23.83 -0.52
C PHE A 121 14.76 -23.32 -1.91
N GLU A 122 13.78 -23.30 -2.80
CA GLU A 122 13.94 -22.69 -4.11
C GLU A 122 13.71 -21.15 -4.01
N PRO A 123 14.60 -20.31 -4.58
CA PRO A 123 14.44 -18.85 -4.54
C PRO A 123 13.07 -18.38 -5.05
N ARG A 124 12.48 -19.11 -6.03
CA ARG A 124 11.15 -18.82 -6.56
C ARG A 124 10.04 -19.04 -5.53
N GLU A 125 10.16 -20.06 -4.66
CA GLU A 125 9.21 -20.27 -3.57
C GLU A 125 9.21 -19.07 -2.63
N LEU A 126 10.39 -18.59 -2.23
CA LEU A 126 10.53 -17.41 -1.38
C LEU A 126 9.91 -16.16 -2.04
N SER A 127 10.15 -15.92 -3.34
CA SER A 127 9.58 -14.79 -4.08
C SER A 127 8.04 -14.84 -4.09
N LEU A 128 7.45 -16.01 -4.31
CA LEU A 128 5.98 -16.16 -4.27
C LEU A 128 5.39 -15.87 -2.87
N ARG A 129 6.06 -16.29 -1.80
CA ARG A 129 5.63 -16.01 -0.42
C ARG A 129 5.73 -14.53 -0.08
N ILE A 130 6.84 -13.87 -0.47
CA ILE A 130 7.02 -12.42 -0.36
C ILE A 130 5.86 -11.69 -1.05
N GLY A 131 5.56 -12.03 -2.31
CA GLY A 131 4.49 -11.40 -3.07
C GLY A 131 3.11 -11.58 -2.42
N ASN A 132 2.83 -12.75 -1.85
CA ASN A 132 1.58 -13.02 -1.14
C ASN A 132 1.44 -12.21 0.16
N ILE A 133 2.54 -12.06 0.91
CA ILE A 133 2.54 -11.29 2.15
C ILE A 133 2.38 -9.80 1.82
N LEU A 134 3.18 -9.26 0.89
CA LEU A 134 3.10 -7.86 0.49
C LEU A 134 1.71 -7.49 -0.05
N LYS A 135 1.03 -8.37 -0.79
CA LYS A 135 -0.35 -8.15 -1.23
C LYS A 135 -1.35 -8.07 -0.07
N ARG A 136 -1.13 -8.82 1.01
CA ARG A 136 -2.03 -8.81 2.20
C ARG A 136 -1.76 -7.61 3.10
N THR A 137 -0.51 -7.16 3.18
CA THR A 137 -0.08 -6.05 4.04
C THR A 137 -0.02 -4.72 3.29
N ALA A 138 -0.02 -4.75 1.95
CA ALA A 138 -0.31 -3.55 1.20
C ALA A 138 -1.61 -2.96 1.75
N PRO A 139 -1.65 -1.65 2.06
CA PRO A 139 -2.95 -1.00 2.21
C PRO A 139 -3.78 -1.45 1.00
N PRO A 140 -5.09 -1.75 1.19
CA PRO A 140 -5.93 -2.11 0.05
C PRO A 140 -5.54 -1.16 -1.06
N PRO A 141 -5.31 -1.64 -2.30
CA PRO A 141 -4.91 -0.77 -3.38
C PRO A 141 -5.83 0.43 -3.21
N VAL A 142 -5.26 1.62 -3.06
CA VAL A 142 -6.04 2.83 -3.26
C VAL A 142 -6.54 2.56 -4.67
N GLU A 143 -7.73 1.95 -4.77
CA GLU A 143 -8.46 1.92 -6.01
C GLU A 143 -8.38 3.38 -6.39
N THR A 144 -7.55 3.70 -7.36
CA THR A 144 -7.61 4.99 -7.99
C THR A 144 -9.04 5.03 -8.41
N LEU A 145 -9.86 5.72 -7.59
CA LEU A 145 -11.28 5.82 -7.86
C LEU A 145 -11.34 6.57 -9.16
N GLU A 146 -11.22 5.82 -10.25
CA GLU A 146 -11.35 6.42 -11.58
C GLU A 146 -12.71 7.08 -11.66
N GLN A 147 -13.70 6.50 -10.99
CA GLN A 147 -15.07 7.00 -11.00
C GLN A 147 -15.87 6.61 -9.74
N ILE A 148 -16.83 7.44 -9.37
CA ILE A 148 -17.82 7.15 -8.34
C ILE A 148 -19.21 7.24 -8.95
N ALA A 149 -20.02 6.19 -8.73
CA ALA A 149 -21.43 6.18 -9.13
C ALA A 149 -22.32 6.54 -7.93
N PHE A 150 -23.30 7.43 -8.14
CA PHE A 150 -24.35 7.75 -7.18
C PHE A 150 -25.66 8.05 -7.91
N GLY A 151 -26.68 7.26 -7.62
CA GLY A 151 -27.92 7.26 -8.39
C GLY A 151 -27.66 7.06 -9.89
N PRO A 152 -28.22 7.92 -10.77
CA PRO A 152 -27.99 7.82 -12.22
C PRO A 152 -26.69 8.48 -12.67
N TYR A 153 -25.87 8.98 -11.76
CA TYR A 153 -24.67 9.77 -12.06
C TYR A 153 -23.39 8.97 -11.91
N VAL A 154 -22.40 9.26 -12.77
CA VAL A 154 -21.02 8.77 -12.70
C VAL A 154 -20.09 9.98 -12.72
N TYR A 155 -19.28 10.12 -11.67
CA TYR A 155 -18.26 11.16 -11.55
C TYR A 155 -16.87 10.59 -11.74
N HIS A 156 -16.12 11.05 -12.73
CA HIS A 156 -14.75 10.67 -13.02
C HIS A 156 -13.78 11.57 -12.24
N LEU A 157 -13.06 11.01 -11.26
CA LEU A 157 -12.21 11.77 -10.34
C LEU A 157 -11.01 12.44 -11.00
N GLU A 158 -10.36 11.78 -11.98
CA GLU A 158 -9.21 12.35 -12.68
C GLU A 158 -9.63 13.46 -13.65
N ARG A 159 -10.70 13.23 -14.41
CA ARG A 159 -11.18 14.18 -15.42
C ARG A 159 -12.04 15.29 -14.81
N GLY A 160 -12.62 15.05 -13.62
CA GLY A 160 -13.53 15.96 -12.97
C GLY A 160 -14.85 16.15 -13.72
N ASP A 161 -15.22 15.19 -14.58
CA ASP A 161 -16.48 15.22 -15.32
C ASP A 161 -17.57 14.39 -14.63
N LEU A 162 -18.78 14.95 -14.63
CA LEU A 162 -19.98 14.31 -14.12
C LEU A 162 -20.88 13.95 -15.29
N ARG A 163 -21.37 12.72 -15.32
CA ARG A 163 -22.28 12.22 -16.36
C ARG A 163 -23.54 11.62 -15.79
N GLN A 164 -24.62 11.72 -16.56
CA GLN A 164 -25.85 10.96 -16.38
C GLN A 164 -26.12 10.17 -17.64
N GLY A 165 -25.77 8.87 -17.63
CA GLY A 165 -25.71 8.07 -18.87
C GLY A 165 -24.70 8.66 -19.86
N GLU A 166 -25.14 9.03 -21.07
CA GLU A 166 -24.28 9.67 -22.07
C GLU A 166 -24.18 11.19 -21.93
N ASP A 167 -25.06 11.80 -21.16
CA ASP A 167 -25.13 13.26 -21.00
C ASP A 167 -24.08 13.77 -19.99
N ALA A 168 -23.27 14.75 -20.41
CA ALA A 168 -22.32 15.41 -19.55
C ALA A 168 -22.97 16.59 -18.79
N ILE A 169 -22.87 16.58 -17.47
CA ILE A 169 -23.36 17.65 -16.60
C ILE A 169 -22.24 18.67 -16.39
N ARG A 170 -22.45 19.90 -16.84
CA ARG A 170 -21.47 20.97 -16.73
C ARG A 170 -21.31 21.41 -15.27
N LEU A 171 -20.12 21.21 -14.70
CA LEU A 171 -19.71 21.70 -13.40
C LEU A 171 -18.82 22.93 -13.57
N THR A 172 -18.95 23.91 -12.67
CA THR A 172 -17.94 24.94 -12.48
C THR A 172 -16.72 24.33 -11.78
N ASP A 173 -15.55 24.98 -11.85
CA ASP A 173 -14.33 24.47 -11.20
C ASP A 173 -14.56 24.24 -9.70
N ARG A 174 -15.25 25.16 -9.06
CA ARG A 174 -15.59 25.05 -7.62
C ARG A 174 -16.52 23.87 -7.30
N GLU A 175 -17.53 23.64 -8.11
CA GLU A 175 -18.43 22.49 -7.94
C GLU A 175 -17.68 21.16 -8.18
N ARG A 176 -16.75 21.16 -9.12
CA ARG A 176 -15.87 20.00 -9.42
C ARG A 176 -14.97 19.67 -8.23
N ASP A 177 -14.30 20.67 -7.65
CA ASP A 177 -13.43 20.49 -6.49
C ASP A 177 -14.21 19.96 -5.29
N MET A 178 -15.38 20.53 -5.00
CA MET A 178 -16.23 20.08 -3.90
C MET A 178 -16.74 18.66 -4.12
N LEU A 179 -17.21 18.34 -5.32
CA LEU A 179 -17.67 16.99 -5.65
C LEU A 179 -16.52 15.98 -5.55
N ARG A 180 -15.32 16.36 -5.96
CA ARG A 180 -14.12 15.53 -5.84
C ARG A 180 -13.79 15.18 -4.39
N VAL A 181 -13.79 16.17 -3.50
CA VAL A 181 -13.52 15.97 -2.06
C VAL A 181 -14.58 15.06 -1.44
N LEU A 182 -15.86 15.28 -1.76
CA LEU A 182 -16.97 14.46 -1.27
C LEU A 182 -16.92 13.02 -1.83
N ALA A 183 -16.53 12.88 -3.08
CA ALA A 183 -16.39 11.59 -3.76
C ALA A 183 -15.26 10.74 -3.13
N ILE A 184 -14.10 11.36 -2.88
CA ILE A 184 -12.95 10.69 -2.22
C ILE A 184 -13.33 10.22 -0.81
N ALA A 185 -14.19 10.94 -0.11
CA ALA A 185 -14.66 10.59 1.24
C ALA A 185 -15.60 9.37 1.29
N ARG A 186 -16.00 8.80 0.14
CA ARG A 186 -16.76 7.53 0.02
C ARG A 186 -17.96 7.40 0.97
N GLY A 187 -18.75 8.46 1.12
CA GLY A 187 -19.91 8.48 2.03
C GLY A 187 -19.62 8.94 3.45
N GLU A 188 -18.37 9.10 3.80
CA GLU A 188 -17.96 9.73 5.05
C GLU A 188 -18.32 11.21 5.08
N THR A 189 -18.51 11.73 6.29
CA THR A 189 -18.88 13.15 6.46
C THR A 189 -17.66 14.06 6.30
N VAL A 190 -17.73 14.97 5.34
CA VAL A 190 -16.70 15.98 5.10
C VAL A 190 -17.08 17.27 5.82
N PRO A 191 -16.22 17.79 6.73
CA PRO A 191 -16.49 19.05 7.42
C PRO A 191 -16.49 20.22 6.45
N ARG A 192 -17.27 21.29 6.77
CA ARG A 192 -17.36 22.50 5.91
C ARG A 192 -16.00 23.12 5.63
N SER A 193 -15.13 23.15 6.62
CA SER A 193 -13.76 23.67 6.47
C SER A 193 -12.95 22.96 5.39
N ALA A 194 -13.11 21.63 5.23
CA ALA A 194 -12.43 20.88 4.17
C ALA A 194 -13.01 21.14 2.77
N LEU A 195 -14.21 21.69 2.68
CA LEU A 195 -14.89 22.06 1.44
C LEU A 195 -14.59 23.52 1.02
N THR A 196 -13.87 24.31 1.82
CA THR A 196 -13.50 25.69 1.49
C THR A 196 -12.40 25.80 0.43
N GLY A 197 -11.62 24.74 0.15
CA GLY A 197 -10.48 24.72 -0.77
C GLY A 197 -9.27 25.43 -0.15
N ASP A 198 -8.72 26.41 -0.87
CA ASP A 198 -7.54 27.19 -0.49
C ASP A 198 -7.72 28.17 0.69
N GLY A 199 -8.79 28.02 1.45
CA GLY A 199 -9.03 28.81 2.66
C GLY A 199 -9.54 30.25 2.40
N THR A 200 -9.70 30.67 1.15
CA THR A 200 -10.17 32.02 0.80
C THR A 200 -11.70 32.18 0.89
N VAL A 201 -12.42 31.09 1.07
CA VAL A 201 -13.89 31.06 1.02
C VAL A 201 -14.47 30.82 2.41
N ASN A 202 -15.39 31.70 2.83
CA ASN A 202 -16.15 31.54 4.08
C ASN A 202 -17.08 30.31 4.02
N GLU A 203 -17.26 29.61 5.15
CA GLU A 203 -18.14 28.43 5.29
C GLU A 203 -19.57 28.67 4.78
N ARG A 204 -20.09 29.92 4.90
CA ARG A 204 -21.40 30.28 4.34
C ARG A 204 -21.47 30.15 2.81
N ALA A 205 -20.35 30.37 2.13
CA ALA A 205 -20.29 30.20 0.68
C ALA A 205 -20.29 28.73 0.27
N VAL A 206 -19.84 27.82 1.14
CA VAL A 206 -19.94 26.36 0.93
C VAL A 206 -21.39 25.95 0.80
N ASP A 207 -22.28 26.41 1.70
CA ASP A 207 -23.68 26.05 1.68
C ASP A 207 -24.37 26.52 0.37
N VAL A 208 -23.98 27.68 -0.14
CA VAL A 208 -24.49 28.21 -1.44
C VAL A 208 -24.05 27.31 -2.60
N GLN A 209 -22.79 26.89 -2.62
CA GLN A 209 -22.26 26.01 -3.68
C GLN A 209 -22.87 24.61 -3.61
N ILE A 210 -23.05 24.05 -2.40
CA ILE A 210 -23.75 22.79 -2.19
C ILE A 210 -25.17 22.87 -2.75
N ASN A 211 -25.90 23.94 -2.50
CA ASN A 211 -27.24 24.12 -3.06
C ASN A 211 -27.24 24.24 -4.60
N ARG A 212 -26.21 24.86 -5.20
CA ARG A 212 -26.05 24.89 -6.66
C ARG A 212 -25.79 23.49 -7.22
N LEU A 213 -24.92 22.72 -6.54
CA LEU A 213 -24.62 21.35 -6.94
C LEU A 213 -25.85 20.45 -6.83
N ARG A 214 -26.64 20.57 -5.73
CA ARG A 214 -27.91 19.86 -5.55
C ARG A 214 -28.89 20.10 -6.72
N ARG A 215 -29.00 21.34 -7.19
CA ARG A 215 -29.87 21.66 -8.34
C ARG A 215 -29.47 20.92 -9.61
N LYS A 216 -28.25 20.41 -9.70
CA LYS A 216 -27.75 19.66 -10.87
C LYS A 216 -27.87 18.16 -10.72
N ILE A 217 -27.82 17.64 -9.47
CA ILE A 217 -27.74 16.21 -9.21
C ILE A 217 -28.92 15.64 -8.42
N GLU A 218 -29.75 16.49 -7.81
CA GLU A 218 -30.92 16.04 -7.05
C GLU A 218 -32.21 16.30 -7.83
N ARG A 219 -33.12 15.37 -7.73
CA ARG A 219 -34.47 15.55 -8.30
C ARG A 219 -35.26 16.61 -7.50
N ASP A 220 -35.08 16.60 -6.17
CA ASP A 220 -35.61 17.61 -5.24
C ASP A 220 -34.46 18.14 -4.39
N PRO A 221 -33.93 19.34 -4.68
CA PRO A 221 -32.85 19.96 -3.90
C PRO A 221 -33.16 20.22 -2.44
N ALA A 222 -34.46 20.32 -2.06
CA ALA A 222 -34.91 20.53 -0.68
C ALA A 222 -34.84 19.21 0.14
N ASN A 223 -35.03 18.05 -0.55
CA ASN A 223 -34.96 16.71 0.04
C ASN A 223 -33.86 15.88 -0.66
N PRO A 224 -32.57 16.22 -0.44
CA PRO A 224 -31.47 15.62 -1.19
C PRO A 224 -31.26 14.16 -0.81
N LEU A 225 -31.15 13.29 -1.82
CA LEU A 225 -30.86 11.86 -1.66
C LEU A 225 -29.36 11.57 -1.69
N PHE A 226 -28.62 12.24 -2.56
CA PHE A 226 -27.20 11.96 -2.79
C PHE A 226 -26.30 12.88 -1.97
N LEU A 227 -26.56 14.19 -1.96
CA LEU A 227 -25.74 15.19 -1.27
C LEU A 227 -26.40 15.64 0.04
N GLN A 228 -26.18 14.86 1.08
CA GLN A 228 -26.85 15.05 2.36
C GLN A 228 -26.08 15.98 3.30
N ALA A 229 -26.79 16.77 4.09
CA ALA A 229 -26.22 17.56 5.17
C ALA A 229 -26.16 16.75 6.46
N VAL A 230 -25.03 16.81 7.15
CA VAL A 230 -24.85 16.29 8.50
C VAL A 230 -24.83 17.49 9.45
N ARG A 231 -25.89 17.60 10.27
CA ARG A 231 -26.13 18.76 11.12
C ARG A 231 -24.93 19.08 12.03
N GLY A 232 -24.48 20.31 12.01
CA GLY A 232 -23.37 20.77 12.84
C GLY A 232 -21.98 20.40 12.35
N ILE A 233 -21.84 19.50 11.34
CA ILE A 233 -20.55 18.99 10.87
C ILE A 233 -20.27 19.44 9.44
N GLY A 234 -21.05 18.97 8.47
CA GLY A 234 -20.74 19.21 7.06
C GLY A 234 -21.67 18.49 6.12
N TYR A 235 -21.09 17.86 5.08
CA TYR A 235 -21.83 17.19 4.03
C TYR A 235 -21.24 15.82 3.71
N ARG A 236 -22.05 14.94 3.15
CA ARG A 236 -21.62 13.63 2.63
C ARG A 236 -22.28 13.35 1.29
N LEU A 237 -21.55 12.65 0.43
CA LEU A 237 -22.07 12.12 -0.82
C LEU A 237 -22.44 10.64 -0.61
N VAL A 238 -23.71 10.31 -0.72
CA VAL A 238 -24.18 8.92 -0.58
C VAL A 238 -24.07 8.27 -1.95
N ALA A 239 -23.10 7.37 -2.09
CA ALA A 239 -23.06 6.47 -3.24
C ALA A 239 -24.22 5.47 -3.08
N SER A 240 -24.95 5.19 -4.16
CA SER A 240 -25.92 4.09 -4.14
C SER A 240 -25.21 2.78 -3.85
N PRO A 241 -25.80 1.91 -3.00
CA PRO A 241 -25.26 0.56 -2.79
C PRO A 241 -25.33 -0.26 -4.06
#